data_2a74b83468e9008defcb8a79e6354ca2
#
_entry.id   2a74b83468e9008defcb8a79e6354ca2
#
_cell.length_a   1.000
_cell.length_b   1.000
_cell.length_c   1.000
_cell.angle_alpha   90.00
_cell.angle_beta   90.00
_cell.angle_gamma   90.00
#
_symmetry.space_group_name_H-M   'P 1'
#
loop_
_entity.id
_entity.type
_entity.pdbx_description
1 polymer ?
#
loop_
_entity_poly.entity_id
_entity_poly.type
_entity_poly.pdbx_seq_one_letter_code
_entity_poly.pdbx_strand_id
1 'polypeptide(L)'
;MSPIAAALTAAPPVGEDAVFDQVAAAGLEEFAEHGIRRTSMEDVARRAGVSRMTVFRRFESKQGLVEVVIAREVRRGMEELDLLWEGAETLEDRLVEGFAFAGRYVRDHPLFDGILRREPEVLLPPLTIDGGPVLGLYRSLIANRLRAEVDAGRAATSDIDGVAEVIARLAISLLLTRDGEITLDDPESVVRLVKLVLLPMLSPAFG
;
A
#
# COMPACT_ATOMS: atom_id res chain seq x y z
N MET A 1 2.04 -16.08 7.88
CA MET A 1 2.37 -14.72 7.40
C MET A 1 1.86 -14.61 5.98
N SER A 2 1.15 -13.54 5.62
CA SER A 2 0.68 -13.36 4.23
C SER A 2 1.89 -13.29 3.29
N PRO A 3 1.85 -13.95 2.12
CA PRO A 3 2.96 -13.92 1.15
C PRO A 3 3.35 -12.50 0.73
N ILE A 4 2.38 -11.60 0.54
CA ILE A 4 2.63 -10.18 0.23
C ILE A 4 3.35 -9.48 1.40
N ALA A 5 2.94 -9.72 2.65
CA ALA A 5 3.62 -9.13 3.81
C ALA A 5 5.05 -9.70 3.97
N ALA A 6 5.27 -10.97 3.65
CA ALA A 6 6.60 -11.56 3.60
C ALA A 6 7.46 -10.91 2.51
N ALA A 7 6.90 -10.70 1.31
CA ALA A 7 7.59 -10.06 0.20
C ALA A 7 7.95 -8.58 0.49
N LEU A 8 7.09 -7.84 1.22
CA LEU A 8 7.37 -6.47 1.65
C LEU A 8 8.62 -6.35 2.53
N THR A 9 8.89 -7.40 3.33
CA THR A 9 10.06 -7.43 4.22
C THR A 9 11.29 -8.09 3.59
N ALA A 10 11.10 -9.03 2.65
CA ALA A 10 12.16 -9.87 2.10
C ALA A 10 12.65 -9.45 0.71
N ALA A 11 11.84 -8.70 -0.06
CA ALA A 11 12.27 -8.24 -1.38
C ALA A 11 13.47 -7.29 -1.25
N PRO A 12 14.56 -7.51 -2.01
CA PRO A 12 15.73 -6.65 -1.95
C PRO A 12 15.36 -5.20 -2.31
N PRO A 13 16.07 -4.21 -1.75
CA PRO A 13 15.97 -2.82 -2.17
C PRO A 13 16.19 -2.68 -3.68
N VAL A 14 15.57 -1.68 -4.29
CA VAL A 14 15.78 -1.37 -5.71
C VAL A 14 17.24 -0.97 -5.93
N GLY A 15 17.88 -1.58 -6.93
CA GLY A 15 19.27 -1.30 -7.30
C GLY A 15 20.30 -2.28 -6.74
N GLU A 16 19.96 -3.17 -5.81
CA GLU A 16 20.90 -4.19 -5.31
C GLU A 16 21.10 -5.36 -6.28
N ASP A 17 20.10 -5.69 -7.10
CA ASP A 17 20.16 -6.75 -8.12
C ASP A 17 19.50 -6.28 -9.43
N ALA A 18 20.31 -5.83 -10.37
CA ALA A 18 19.83 -5.26 -11.64
C ALA A 18 18.93 -6.23 -12.44
N VAL A 19 19.22 -7.54 -12.42
CA VAL A 19 18.41 -8.55 -13.11
C VAL A 19 17.08 -8.77 -12.38
N PHE A 20 17.10 -8.76 -11.05
CA PHE A 20 15.88 -8.85 -10.25
C PHE A 20 14.97 -7.65 -10.52
N ASP A 21 15.55 -6.45 -10.54
CA ASP A 21 14.82 -5.21 -10.83
C ASP A 21 14.23 -5.20 -12.23
N GLN A 22 14.99 -5.63 -13.22
CA GLN A 22 14.57 -5.73 -14.61
C GLN A 22 13.38 -6.70 -14.78
N VAL A 23 13.45 -7.87 -14.14
CA VAL A 23 12.35 -8.85 -14.18
C VAL A 23 11.12 -8.35 -13.44
N ALA A 24 11.29 -7.73 -12.27
CA ALA A 24 10.16 -7.17 -11.51
C ALA A 24 9.46 -6.04 -12.28
N ALA A 25 10.22 -5.16 -12.94
CA ALA A 25 9.66 -4.10 -13.79
C ALA A 25 8.90 -4.67 -14.99
N ALA A 26 9.47 -5.66 -15.70
CA ALA A 26 8.79 -6.35 -16.79
C ALA A 26 7.51 -7.08 -16.31
N GLY A 27 7.55 -7.66 -15.11
CA GLY A 27 6.38 -8.27 -14.47
C GLY A 27 5.28 -7.25 -14.20
N LEU A 28 5.63 -6.09 -13.68
CA LEU A 28 4.69 -4.98 -13.46
C LEU A 28 3.98 -4.58 -14.75
N GLU A 29 4.73 -4.36 -15.81
CA GLU A 29 4.18 -3.97 -17.12
C GLU A 29 3.26 -5.07 -17.70
N GLU A 30 3.71 -6.33 -17.71
CA GLU A 30 2.90 -7.45 -18.19
C GLU A 30 1.60 -7.63 -17.39
N PHE A 31 1.67 -7.53 -16.06
CA PHE A 31 0.49 -7.66 -15.21
C PHE A 31 -0.48 -6.49 -15.38
N ALA A 32 0.02 -5.26 -15.54
CA ALA A 32 -0.81 -4.09 -15.78
C ALA A 32 -1.54 -4.16 -17.13
N GLU A 33 -0.83 -4.55 -18.19
CA GLU A 33 -1.37 -4.62 -19.57
C GLU A 33 -2.31 -5.80 -19.76
N HIS A 34 -1.90 -7.00 -19.36
CA HIS A 34 -2.55 -8.26 -19.73
C HIS A 34 -3.32 -8.91 -18.57
N GLY A 35 -3.08 -8.48 -17.33
CA GLY A 35 -3.58 -9.12 -16.11
C GLY A 35 -2.69 -10.28 -15.65
N ILE A 36 -2.78 -10.60 -14.36
CA ILE A 36 -1.94 -11.63 -13.74
C ILE A 36 -2.25 -13.01 -14.34
N ARG A 37 -3.52 -13.37 -14.48
CA ARG A 37 -3.90 -14.72 -14.97
C ARG A 37 -3.33 -15.03 -16.36
N ARG A 38 -3.42 -14.07 -17.28
CA ARG A 38 -3.03 -14.24 -18.69
C ARG A 38 -1.53 -14.14 -18.93
N THR A 39 -0.78 -13.51 -18.05
CA THR A 39 0.67 -13.39 -18.16
C THR A 39 1.35 -14.71 -17.77
N SER A 40 2.31 -15.16 -18.56
CA SER A 40 3.19 -16.29 -18.24
C SER A 40 4.57 -15.83 -17.81
N MET A 41 5.34 -16.71 -17.16
CA MET A 41 6.76 -16.43 -16.85
C MET A 41 7.63 -16.26 -18.10
N GLU A 42 7.22 -16.86 -19.24
CA GLU A 42 7.83 -16.67 -20.55
C GLU A 42 7.62 -15.28 -21.09
N ASP A 43 6.43 -14.72 -20.94
CA ASP A 43 6.11 -13.36 -21.38
C ASP A 43 6.95 -12.34 -20.62
N VAL A 44 7.04 -12.50 -19.30
CA VAL A 44 7.91 -11.68 -18.46
C VAL A 44 9.39 -11.83 -18.83
N ALA A 45 9.87 -13.05 -19.07
CA ALA A 45 11.26 -13.29 -19.49
C ALA A 45 11.58 -12.61 -20.83
N ARG A 46 10.66 -12.71 -21.79
CA ARG A 46 10.78 -12.07 -23.11
C ARG A 46 10.82 -10.54 -22.98
N ARG A 47 9.91 -9.93 -22.20
CA ARG A 47 9.89 -8.48 -21.96
C ARG A 47 11.14 -8.01 -21.21
N ALA A 48 11.59 -8.77 -20.21
CA ALA A 48 12.80 -8.48 -19.48
C ALA A 48 14.10 -8.77 -20.27
N GLY A 49 14.05 -9.34 -21.45
CA GLY A 49 15.25 -9.68 -22.22
C GLY A 49 16.17 -10.71 -21.56
N VAL A 50 15.62 -11.58 -20.70
CA VAL A 50 16.37 -12.63 -19.99
C VAL A 50 15.83 -14.02 -20.32
N SER A 51 16.57 -15.07 -19.94
CA SER A 51 16.08 -16.44 -20.12
C SER A 51 14.96 -16.76 -19.12
N ARG A 52 14.01 -17.64 -19.52
CA ARG A 52 13.00 -18.19 -18.62
C ARG A 52 13.63 -18.79 -17.35
N MET A 53 14.75 -19.49 -17.48
CA MET A 53 15.48 -20.09 -16.36
C MET A 53 15.96 -19.00 -15.38
N THR A 54 16.37 -17.84 -15.88
CA THR A 54 16.78 -16.70 -15.04
C THR A 54 15.61 -16.21 -14.19
N VAL A 55 14.41 -16.06 -14.79
CA VAL A 55 13.21 -15.65 -14.05
C VAL A 55 12.85 -16.67 -12.98
N PHE A 56 12.77 -17.96 -13.32
CA PHE A 56 12.44 -19.01 -12.34
C PHE A 56 13.45 -19.11 -11.20
N ARG A 57 14.74 -18.93 -11.49
CA ARG A 57 15.78 -18.98 -10.44
C ARG A 57 15.64 -17.84 -9.42
N ARG A 58 15.09 -16.68 -9.83
CA ARG A 58 14.94 -15.48 -8.97
C ARG A 58 13.62 -15.45 -8.22
N PHE A 59 12.55 -15.93 -8.83
CA PHE A 59 11.19 -15.76 -8.31
C PHE A 59 10.47 -17.09 -8.01
N GLU A 60 11.12 -18.23 -8.32
CA GLU A 60 10.64 -19.60 -8.08
C GLU A 60 9.32 -19.94 -8.76
N SER A 61 8.34 -19.04 -8.71
CA SER A 61 7.00 -19.19 -9.27
C SER A 61 6.42 -17.87 -9.76
N LYS A 62 5.36 -17.95 -10.58
CA LYS A 62 4.58 -16.77 -10.97
C LYS A 62 3.98 -16.07 -9.76
N GLN A 63 3.49 -16.84 -8.78
CA GLN A 63 2.95 -16.29 -7.55
C GLN A 63 4.01 -15.48 -6.78
N GLY A 64 5.24 -16.00 -6.64
CA GLY A 64 6.34 -15.27 -6.01
C GLY A 64 6.70 -13.98 -6.75
N LEU A 65 6.67 -13.99 -8.09
CA LEU A 65 6.85 -12.76 -8.87
C LEU A 65 5.73 -11.73 -8.62
N VAL A 66 4.47 -12.18 -8.60
CA VAL A 66 3.32 -11.30 -8.29
C VAL A 66 3.47 -10.66 -6.92
N GLU A 67 3.82 -11.43 -5.91
CA GLU A 67 4.00 -10.94 -4.54
C GLU A 67 5.12 -9.90 -4.45
N VAL A 68 6.24 -10.14 -5.12
CA VAL A 68 7.35 -9.17 -5.19
C VAL A 68 6.96 -7.90 -5.93
N VAL A 69 6.26 -8.00 -7.05
CA VAL A 69 5.81 -6.82 -7.82
C VAL A 69 4.85 -5.98 -6.98
N ILE A 70 3.84 -6.58 -6.36
CA ILE A 70 2.91 -5.89 -5.47
C ILE A 70 3.64 -5.23 -4.30
N ALA A 71 4.56 -5.96 -3.66
CA ALA A 71 5.32 -5.44 -2.53
C ALA A 71 6.18 -4.23 -2.91
N ARG A 72 6.79 -4.23 -4.10
CA ARG A 72 7.59 -3.10 -4.59
C ARG A 72 6.74 -1.87 -4.84
N GLU A 73 5.59 -2.03 -5.48
CA GLU A 73 4.69 -0.90 -5.72
C GLU A 73 4.09 -0.36 -4.44
N VAL A 74 3.74 -1.20 -3.47
CA VAL A 74 3.33 -0.73 -2.14
C VAL A 74 4.45 0.05 -1.45
N ARG A 75 5.69 -0.43 -1.49
CA ARG A 75 6.85 0.28 -0.92
C ARG A 75 7.06 1.63 -1.58
N ARG A 76 6.99 1.69 -2.91
CA ARG A 76 7.09 2.94 -3.66
C ARG A 76 6.02 3.95 -3.25
N GLY A 77 4.75 3.50 -3.13
CA GLY A 77 3.67 4.35 -2.64
C GLY A 77 3.93 4.86 -1.21
N MET A 78 4.55 4.05 -0.35
CA MET A 78 4.93 4.48 1.00
C MET A 78 6.04 5.53 1.01
N GLU A 79 7.04 5.40 0.13
CA GLU A 79 8.10 6.38 -0.04
C GLU A 79 7.55 7.73 -0.56
N GLU A 80 6.62 7.69 -1.52
CA GLU A 80 5.92 8.88 -2.00
C GLU A 80 5.06 9.52 -0.89
N LEU A 81 4.38 8.71 -0.08
CA LEU A 81 3.61 9.18 1.07
C LEU A 81 4.50 9.82 2.15
N ASP A 82 5.70 9.29 2.39
CA ASP A 82 6.63 9.89 3.35
C ASP A 82 7.03 11.30 2.93
N LEU A 83 7.30 11.52 1.64
CA LEU A 83 7.62 12.86 1.11
C LEU A 83 6.45 13.85 1.28
N LEU A 84 5.22 13.40 1.04
CA LEU A 84 4.02 14.22 1.27
C LEU A 84 3.83 14.54 2.75
N TRP A 85 4.06 13.55 3.62
CA TRP A 85 3.96 13.72 5.07
C TRP A 85 4.97 14.75 5.61
N GLU A 86 6.21 14.69 5.13
CA GLU A 86 7.28 15.64 5.51
C GLU A 86 7.00 17.06 5.00
N GLY A 87 6.39 17.19 3.81
CA GLY A 87 6.05 18.47 3.19
C GLY A 87 4.85 19.19 3.80
N ALA A 88 3.99 18.49 4.56
CA ALA A 88 2.78 19.07 5.14
C ALA A 88 3.06 19.79 6.47
N GLU A 89 2.40 20.94 6.68
CA GLU A 89 2.67 21.82 7.83
C GLU A 89 1.99 21.33 9.11
N THR A 90 0.71 20.91 9.02
CA THR A 90 -0.10 20.53 10.17
C THR A 90 -0.40 19.02 10.18
N LEU A 91 -0.80 18.48 11.34
CA LEU A 91 -1.29 17.10 11.45
C LEU A 91 -2.55 16.89 10.60
N GLU A 92 -3.44 17.89 10.51
CA GLU A 92 -4.63 17.85 9.65
C GLU A 92 -4.21 17.65 8.19
N ASP A 93 -3.27 18.48 7.68
CA ASP A 93 -2.80 18.40 6.30
C ASP A 93 -2.15 17.03 6.01
N ARG A 94 -1.34 16.51 6.94
CA ARG A 94 -0.72 15.19 6.83
C ARG A 94 -1.74 14.06 6.68
N LEU A 95 -2.79 14.09 7.49
CA LEU A 95 -3.84 13.09 7.43
C LEU A 95 -4.69 13.23 6.16
N VAL A 96 -5.04 14.46 5.78
CA VAL A 96 -5.79 14.72 4.54
C VAL A 96 -5.00 14.25 3.33
N GLU A 97 -3.75 14.69 3.20
CA GLU A 97 -2.89 14.28 2.08
C GLU A 97 -2.65 12.77 2.06
N GLY A 98 -2.45 12.15 3.24
CA GLY A 98 -2.25 10.70 3.34
C GLY A 98 -3.44 9.89 2.81
N PHE A 99 -4.65 10.24 3.20
CA PHE A 99 -5.87 9.56 2.72
C PHE A 99 -6.16 9.87 1.26
N ALA A 100 -6.04 11.13 0.84
CA ALA A 100 -6.21 11.52 -0.55
C ALA A 100 -5.18 10.84 -1.47
N PHE A 101 -3.92 10.77 -1.05
CA PHE A 101 -2.87 10.05 -1.77
C PHE A 101 -3.20 8.57 -1.89
N ALA A 102 -3.57 7.89 -0.80
CA ALA A 102 -3.89 6.47 -0.83
C ALA A 102 -5.02 6.15 -1.83
N GLY A 103 -6.09 6.98 -1.87
CA GLY A 103 -7.18 6.86 -2.83
C GLY A 103 -6.69 7.02 -4.28
N ARG A 104 -5.97 8.10 -4.57
CA ARG A 104 -5.40 8.37 -5.89
C ARG A 104 -4.43 7.28 -6.32
N TYR A 105 -3.50 6.88 -5.43
CA TYR A 105 -2.49 5.89 -5.74
C TYR A 105 -3.09 4.56 -6.19
N VAL A 106 -4.07 4.04 -5.45
CA VAL A 106 -4.72 2.77 -5.82
C VAL A 106 -5.57 2.89 -7.07
N ARG A 107 -6.29 4.03 -7.25
CA ARG A 107 -7.17 4.26 -8.41
C ARG A 107 -6.39 4.45 -9.70
N ASP A 108 -5.31 5.25 -9.66
CA ASP A 108 -4.60 5.70 -10.84
C ASP A 108 -3.44 4.74 -11.20
N HIS A 109 -3.08 3.82 -10.29
CA HIS A 109 -2.03 2.84 -10.52
C HIS A 109 -2.53 1.68 -11.39
N PRO A 110 -1.97 1.47 -12.60
CA PRO A 110 -2.51 0.51 -13.58
C PRO A 110 -2.61 -0.93 -13.04
N LEU A 111 -1.65 -1.35 -12.21
CA LEU A 111 -1.66 -2.68 -11.61
C LEU A 111 -2.79 -2.82 -10.58
N PHE A 112 -2.90 -1.90 -9.61
CA PHE A 112 -3.86 -2.02 -8.51
C PHE A 112 -5.30 -1.88 -8.99
N ASP A 113 -5.60 -0.87 -9.82
CA ASP A 113 -6.92 -0.74 -10.44
C ASP A 113 -7.26 -1.96 -11.30
N GLY A 114 -6.28 -2.44 -12.08
CA GLY A 114 -6.43 -3.63 -12.90
C GLY A 114 -6.74 -4.90 -12.08
N ILE A 115 -6.04 -5.13 -10.97
CA ILE A 115 -6.28 -6.28 -10.08
C ILE A 115 -7.67 -6.15 -9.44
N LEU A 116 -7.98 -5.02 -8.81
CA LEU A 116 -9.25 -4.84 -8.09
C LEU A 116 -10.47 -5.00 -9.00
N ARG A 117 -10.38 -4.61 -10.28
CA ARG A 117 -11.48 -4.74 -11.24
C ARG A 117 -11.59 -6.11 -11.88
N ARG A 118 -10.48 -6.75 -12.22
CA ARG A 118 -10.45 -7.94 -13.08
C ARG A 118 -10.11 -9.23 -12.34
N GLU A 119 -9.33 -9.13 -11.27
CA GLU A 119 -8.75 -10.27 -10.54
C GLU A 119 -8.74 -10.00 -9.01
N PRO A 120 -9.90 -9.60 -8.41
CA PRO A 120 -9.95 -9.17 -7.02
C PRO A 120 -9.51 -10.26 -6.03
N GLU A 121 -9.58 -11.52 -6.42
CA GLU A 121 -9.13 -12.67 -5.62
C GLU A 121 -7.62 -12.63 -5.29
N VAL A 122 -6.84 -11.78 -5.97
CA VAL A 122 -5.41 -11.61 -5.68
C VAL A 122 -5.20 -10.73 -4.45
N LEU A 123 -5.97 -9.65 -4.31
CA LEU A 123 -5.82 -8.66 -3.23
C LEU A 123 -6.84 -8.81 -2.10
N LEU A 124 -8.06 -9.25 -2.38
CA LEU A 124 -9.09 -9.30 -1.33
C LEU A 124 -8.72 -10.19 -0.15
N PRO A 125 -8.27 -11.44 -0.31
CA PRO A 125 -7.93 -12.27 0.85
C PRO A 125 -6.87 -11.62 1.77
N PRO A 126 -5.70 -11.15 1.28
CA PRO A 126 -4.70 -10.53 2.13
C PRO A 126 -5.10 -9.15 2.71
N LEU A 127 -6.15 -8.52 2.19
CA LEU A 127 -6.69 -7.27 2.74
C LEU A 127 -7.93 -7.47 3.63
N THR A 128 -8.47 -8.70 3.71
CA THR A 128 -9.69 -9.02 4.46
C THR A 128 -9.50 -10.21 5.39
N ILE A 129 -9.91 -11.42 4.98
CA ILE A 129 -9.94 -12.62 5.83
C ILE A 129 -8.55 -13.08 6.30
N ASP A 130 -7.53 -12.91 5.47
CA ASP A 130 -6.13 -13.21 5.77
C ASP A 130 -5.33 -11.94 6.08
N GLY A 131 -6.00 -10.84 6.42
CA GLY A 131 -5.46 -9.48 6.48
C GLY A 131 -4.54 -9.19 7.66
N GLY A 132 -4.43 -10.06 8.66
CA GLY A 132 -3.66 -9.80 9.86
C GLY A 132 -2.23 -9.30 9.62
N PRO A 133 -1.42 -9.96 8.78
CA PRO A 133 -0.05 -9.53 8.50
C PRO A 133 0.04 -8.17 7.79
N VAL A 134 -0.84 -7.91 6.81
CA VAL A 134 -0.89 -6.63 6.09
C VAL A 134 -1.36 -5.52 7.02
N LEU A 135 -2.41 -5.76 7.79
CA LEU A 135 -2.91 -4.81 8.79
C LEU A 135 -1.83 -4.49 9.83
N GLY A 136 -1.09 -5.50 10.33
CA GLY A 136 0.01 -5.30 11.27
C GLY A 136 1.13 -4.43 10.73
N LEU A 137 1.46 -4.59 9.42
CA LEU A 137 2.43 -3.72 8.75
C LEU A 137 1.94 -2.26 8.68
N TYR A 138 0.73 -2.04 8.15
CA TYR A 138 0.17 -0.68 8.05
C TYR A 138 0.02 -0.01 9.42
N ARG A 139 -0.48 -0.77 10.42
CA ARG A 139 -0.54 -0.28 11.80
C ARG A 139 0.83 0.20 12.28
N SER A 140 1.88 -0.60 12.10
CA SER A 140 3.24 -0.24 12.55
C SER A 140 3.76 1.02 11.88
N LEU A 141 3.54 1.16 10.57
CA LEU A 141 3.94 2.35 9.80
C LEU A 141 3.20 3.61 10.27
N ILE A 142 1.88 3.52 10.45
CA ILE A 142 1.06 4.63 10.94
C ILE A 142 1.46 4.97 12.38
N ALA A 143 1.62 3.97 13.26
CA ALA A 143 2.01 4.18 14.65
C ALA A 143 3.37 4.90 14.77
N ASN A 144 4.34 4.58 13.91
CA ASN A 144 5.63 5.27 13.91
C ASN A 144 5.47 6.75 13.56
N ARG A 145 4.64 7.10 12.57
CA ARG A 145 4.35 8.49 12.23
C ARG A 145 3.61 9.22 13.36
N LEU A 146 2.60 8.57 13.95
CA LEU A 146 1.85 9.15 15.08
C LEU A 146 2.72 9.36 16.32
N ARG A 147 3.67 8.46 16.61
CA ARG A 147 4.65 8.66 17.71
C ARG A 147 5.45 9.95 17.49
N ALA A 148 5.94 10.18 16.29
CA ALA A 148 6.66 11.41 15.97
C ALA A 148 5.79 12.67 16.16
N GLU A 149 4.48 12.59 15.86
CA GLU A 149 3.54 13.70 16.09
C GLU A 149 3.29 13.94 17.59
N VAL A 150 3.17 12.85 18.38
CA VAL A 150 3.02 12.94 19.83
C VAL A 150 4.29 13.49 20.48
N ASP A 151 5.46 13.00 20.10
CA ASP A 151 6.76 13.46 20.61
C ASP A 151 7.00 14.95 20.29
N ALA A 152 6.48 15.42 19.16
CA ALA A 152 6.53 16.83 18.76
C ALA A 152 5.41 17.69 19.39
N GLY A 153 4.52 17.13 20.18
CA GLY A 153 3.40 17.83 20.82
C GLY A 153 2.28 18.25 19.87
N ARG A 154 2.21 17.69 18.66
CA ARG A 154 1.18 17.99 17.66
C ARG A 154 -0.02 17.04 17.71
N ALA A 155 0.12 15.93 18.42
CA ALA A 155 -0.95 14.98 18.70
C ALA A 155 -0.91 14.55 20.16
N ALA A 156 -2.06 14.04 20.68
CA ALA A 156 -2.12 13.45 22.00
C ALA A 156 -3.10 12.26 21.95
N THR A 157 -2.61 11.09 22.36
CA THR A 157 -3.42 9.89 22.53
C THR A 157 -2.73 8.96 23.53
N SER A 158 -3.50 8.26 24.35
CA SER A 158 -2.99 7.25 25.27
C SER A 158 -2.76 5.89 24.62
N ASP A 159 -3.35 5.65 23.43
CA ASP A 159 -3.27 4.38 22.68
C ASP A 159 -2.90 4.62 21.20
N ILE A 160 -1.62 4.88 20.96
CA ILE A 160 -1.11 5.11 19.58
C ILE A 160 -1.35 3.88 18.70
N ASP A 161 -1.12 2.67 19.21
CA ASP A 161 -1.24 1.46 18.41
C ASP A 161 -2.70 1.13 18.08
N GLY A 162 -3.64 1.37 18.98
CA GLY A 162 -5.08 1.23 18.73
C GLY A 162 -5.59 2.25 17.72
N VAL A 163 -5.19 3.52 17.85
CA VAL A 163 -5.54 4.57 16.88
C VAL A 163 -4.96 4.26 15.50
N ALA A 164 -3.69 3.83 15.44
CA ALA A 164 -3.05 3.43 14.19
C ALA A 164 -3.77 2.26 13.51
N GLU A 165 -4.24 1.27 14.29
CA GLU A 165 -5.02 0.16 13.75
C GLU A 165 -6.37 0.62 13.19
N VAL A 166 -7.08 1.50 13.90
CA VAL A 166 -8.35 2.05 13.40
C VAL A 166 -8.14 2.81 12.08
N ILE A 167 -7.11 3.65 12.02
CA ILE A 167 -6.74 4.38 10.79
C ILE A 167 -6.44 3.40 9.65
N ALA A 168 -5.65 2.36 9.89
CA ALA A 168 -5.33 1.34 8.89
C ALA A 168 -6.58 0.62 8.38
N ARG A 169 -7.50 0.23 9.27
CA ARG A 169 -8.75 -0.43 8.91
C ARG A 169 -9.66 0.48 8.10
N LEU A 170 -9.79 1.76 8.48
CA LEU A 170 -10.56 2.74 7.72
C LEU A 170 -9.98 2.94 6.33
N ALA A 171 -8.66 3.10 6.20
CA ALA A 171 -8.01 3.23 4.90
C ALA A 171 -8.28 2.01 4.01
N ILE A 172 -8.07 0.78 4.52
CA ILE A 172 -8.36 -0.44 3.76
C ILE A 172 -9.83 -0.52 3.36
N SER A 173 -10.76 -0.23 4.28
CA SER A 173 -12.19 -0.26 3.98
C SER A 173 -12.58 0.72 2.88
N LEU A 174 -12.10 1.96 2.95
CA LEU A 174 -12.41 3.01 1.96
C LEU A 174 -11.74 2.76 0.60
N LEU A 175 -10.59 2.09 0.57
CA LEU A 175 -9.93 1.68 -0.67
C LEU A 175 -10.67 0.54 -1.37
N LEU A 176 -11.25 -0.39 -0.60
CA LEU A 176 -11.99 -1.54 -1.14
C LEU A 176 -13.44 -1.21 -1.49
N THR A 177 -14.09 -0.35 -0.70
CA THR A 177 -15.48 0.07 -0.90
C THR A 177 -15.50 1.55 -1.22
N ARG A 178 -15.57 1.87 -2.51
CA ARG A 178 -15.46 3.25 -3.01
C ARG A 178 -16.78 4.03 -2.95
N ASP A 179 -17.91 3.32 -2.95
CA ASP A 179 -19.23 3.93 -2.90
C ASP A 179 -19.65 4.20 -1.44
N GLY A 180 -20.15 5.39 -1.16
CA GLY A 180 -20.63 5.76 0.18
C GLY A 180 -20.62 7.26 0.42
N GLU A 181 -21.07 7.65 1.61
CA GLU A 181 -21.08 9.05 2.08
C GLU A 181 -19.66 9.57 2.38
N ILE A 182 -18.72 8.67 2.66
CA ILE A 182 -17.31 8.98 2.84
C ILE A 182 -16.53 8.25 1.75
N THR A 183 -15.84 8.99 0.90
CA THR A 183 -15.06 8.46 -0.22
C THR A 183 -13.70 9.17 -0.29
N LEU A 184 -12.68 8.44 -0.78
CA LEU A 184 -11.34 8.99 -1.00
C LEU A 184 -11.20 9.72 -2.33
N ASP A 185 -12.21 9.66 -3.19
CA ASP A 185 -12.23 10.30 -4.50
C ASP A 185 -12.69 11.77 -4.44
N ASP A 186 -13.34 12.17 -3.34
CA ASP A 186 -13.80 13.53 -3.10
C ASP A 186 -12.95 14.20 -2.01
N PRO A 187 -12.21 15.28 -2.34
CA PRO A 187 -11.39 16.02 -1.37
C PRO A 187 -12.17 16.54 -0.15
N GLU A 188 -13.41 17.00 -0.34
CA GLU A 188 -14.24 17.50 0.77
C GLU A 188 -14.62 16.36 1.72
N SER A 189 -14.89 15.18 1.18
CA SER A 189 -15.15 13.96 1.95
C SER A 189 -13.95 13.54 2.78
N VAL A 190 -12.73 13.61 2.22
CA VAL A 190 -11.49 13.32 2.96
C VAL A 190 -11.29 14.31 4.10
N VAL A 191 -11.44 15.60 3.85
CA VAL A 191 -11.36 16.64 4.91
C VAL A 191 -12.39 16.38 6.01
N ARG A 192 -13.61 16.03 5.65
CA ARG A 192 -14.68 15.69 6.60
C ARG A 192 -14.32 14.48 7.45
N LEU A 193 -13.80 13.40 6.84
CA LEU A 193 -13.30 12.22 7.54
C LEU A 193 -12.23 12.58 8.57
N VAL A 194 -11.23 13.34 8.16
CA VAL A 194 -10.12 13.75 9.03
C VAL A 194 -10.64 14.59 10.20
N LYS A 195 -11.45 15.61 9.96
CA LYS A 195 -11.95 16.53 11.00
C LYS A 195 -12.91 15.87 11.97
N LEU A 196 -13.82 15.03 11.48
CA LEU A 196 -14.88 14.46 12.33
C LEU A 196 -14.49 13.15 13.01
N VAL A 197 -13.50 12.42 12.46
CA VAL A 197 -13.14 11.09 12.97
C VAL A 197 -11.69 11.04 13.45
N LEU A 198 -10.72 11.41 12.60
CA LEU A 198 -9.31 11.13 12.92
C LEU A 198 -8.70 12.13 13.90
N LEU A 199 -8.90 13.42 13.69
CA LEU A 199 -8.37 14.46 14.61
C LEU A 199 -8.90 14.32 16.04
N PRO A 200 -10.21 14.08 16.29
CA PRO A 200 -10.68 13.82 17.63
C PRO A 200 -9.98 12.67 18.35
N MET A 201 -9.63 11.58 17.64
CA MET A 201 -8.90 10.44 18.21
C MET A 201 -7.44 10.79 18.61
N LEU A 202 -6.90 11.87 18.07
CA LEU A 202 -5.53 12.35 18.26
C LEU A 202 -5.48 13.63 19.12
N SER A 203 -6.58 13.96 19.79
CA SER A 203 -6.71 15.13 20.67
C SER A 203 -6.73 14.74 22.15
N PRO A 204 -6.24 15.63 23.08
CA PRO A 204 -6.15 15.34 24.51
C PRO A 204 -7.46 14.94 25.20
N ALA A 205 -8.61 15.22 24.59
CA ALA A 205 -9.92 14.92 25.15
C ALA A 205 -10.29 13.41 25.15
N PHE A 206 -9.49 12.57 24.51
CA PHE A 206 -9.67 11.10 24.43
C PHE A 206 -8.61 10.31 25.22
N GLY A 207 -7.80 10.97 26.03
CA GLY A 207 -6.79 10.38 26.90
C GLY A 207 -7.26 10.14 28.34
#